data_f33d3548763d824e50cefca27e0cd214
#
_entry.id   f33d3548763d824e50cefca27e0cd214
#
_cell.length_a   1.000
_cell.length_b   1.000
_cell.length_c   1.000
_cell.angle_alpha   90.00
_cell.angle_beta   90.00
_cell.angle_gamma   90.00
#
_symmetry.space_group_name_H-M   'P 1'
#
loop_
_entity.id
_entity.type
_entity.pdbx_description
1 polymer ?
#
loop_
_entity_poly.entity_id
_entity_poly.type
_entity_poly.pdbx_seq_one_letter_code
_entity_poly.pdbx_strand_id
1 'polypeptide(L)'
;MDYNRYLEEALRFYSFDEPAFEFIRHNENMTYKITDKSARYLLRLHKPIARNMEGAQTTPEAIRSELAFLLAWSAHSDLPVQTPVANNNGELVTMIRIGQEETPCTVLQWIDGDVLSKQEMNSEEEARTLGTRIAMLHRFSQSYEAGPNCIRPAYGTEWIHSMILKLRGGEERGILSGKDFHILERTMRLMIEWMTLWETTPGTWGFIHADINFSNLIRSPKGVSMIDFGLSGYGYYAMDLAMGALLVDCKHRDALLAGYGSRMTGWLDHARLEAFMFLAIVGYYTFVLSQPAKLSWIEDHISGLIEHICLPLLSSQRVFYTI
;
A
#
# COMPACT_ATOMS: atom_id res chain seq x y z
N MET A 1 -3.72 12.90 24.76
CA MET A 1 -2.29 12.58 24.59
C MET A 1 -1.57 13.85 24.23
N ASP A 2 -0.42 14.09 24.84
CA ASP A 2 0.41 15.26 24.52
C ASP A 2 1.30 14.91 23.29
N TYR A 3 0.74 15.12 22.12
CA TYR A 3 1.40 14.83 20.83
C TYR A 3 2.66 15.67 20.61
N ASN A 4 2.72 16.87 21.19
CA ASN A 4 3.87 17.77 21.07
C ASN A 4 5.12 17.17 21.72
N ARG A 5 4.95 16.44 22.81
CA ARG A 5 6.06 15.81 23.52
C ARG A 5 6.79 14.75 22.68
N TYR A 6 6.06 13.96 21.86
CA TYR A 6 6.66 13.00 20.95
C TYR A 6 7.45 13.69 19.84
N LEU A 7 6.89 14.78 19.32
CA LEU A 7 7.55 15.58 18.29
C LEU A 7 8.83 16.22 18.82
N GLU A 8 8.77 16.89 19.97
CA GLU A 8 9.92 17.53 20.60
C GLU A 8 11.04 16.53 20.88
N GLU A 9 10.71 15.34 21.38
CA GLU A 9 11.70 14.30 21.63
C GLU A 9 12.32 13.79 20.32
N ALA A 10 11.53 13.58 19.27
CA ALA A 10 12.02 13.15 17.98
C ALA A 10 12.97 14.18 17.36
N LEU A 11 12.63 15.47 17.42
CA LEU A 11 13.43 16.54 16.82
C LEU A 11 14.83 16.67 17.41
N ARG A 12 15.07 16.24 18.67
CA ARG A 12 16.41 16.25 19.30
C ARG A 12 17.44 15.39 18.58
N PHE A 13 16.99 14.43 17.79
CA PHE A 13 17.87 13.53 17.06
C PHE A 13 18.23 14.03 15.65
N TYR A 14 17.71 15.18 15.23
CA TYR A 14 17.94 15.72 13.89
C TYR A 14 18.45 17.17 13.99
N SER A 15 19.33 17.55 13.08
CA SER A 15 19.91 18.90 13.01
C SER A 15 19.02 19.83 12.16
N PHE A 16 17.83 20.15 12.65
CA PHE A 16 16.98 21.18 12.05
C PHE A 16 17.28 22.55 12.65
N ASP A 17 17.14 23.61 11.85
CA ASP A 17 17.42 25.00 12.24
C ASP A 17 16.09 25.79 12.30
N GLU A 18 15.51 25.89 13.49
CA GLU A 18 14.20 26.53 13.76
C GLU A 18 13.05 25.94 12.90
N PRO A 19 12.80 24.61 12.93
CA PRO A 19 11.80 23.98 12.08
C PRO A 19 10.39 24.38 12.48
N ALA A 20 9.56 24.72 11.48
CA ALA A 20 8.11 24.76 11.63
C ALA A 20 7.53 23.37 11.37
N PHE A 21 6.46 23.02 12.07
CA PHE A 21 5.81 21.73 11.93
C PHE A 21 4.29 21.85 11.87
N GLU A 22 3.70 21.01 11.05
CA GLU A 22 2.27 20.92 10.83
C GLU A 22 1.84 19.46 11.05
N PHE A 23 0.84 19.23 11.91
CA PHE A 23 0.24 17.92 12.07
C PHE A 23 -0.60 17.58 10.82
N ILE A 24 -0.40 16.38 10.26
CA ILE A 24 -1.13 15.93 9.08
C ILE A 24 -2.25 14.98 9.47
N ARG A 25 -1.91 13.84 10.08
CA ARG A 25 -2.88 12.81 10.45
C ARG A 25 -2.32 11.84 11.51
N HIS A 26 -3.24 11.10 12.13
CA HIS A 26 -2.91 9.97 12.99
C HIS A 26 -3.82 8.78 12.63
N ASN A 27 -3.26 7.80 11.96
CA ASN A 27 -3.89 6.52 11.61
C ASN A 27 -2.97 5.37 12.08
N GLU A 28 -2.31 4.66 11.13
CA GLU A 28 -1.25 3.67 11.42
C GLU A 28 0.00 4.35 11.97
N ASN A 29 0.26 5.57 11.51
CA ASN A 29 1.35 6.42 11.96
C ASN A 29 0.79 7.79 12.34
N MET A 30 1.42 8.44 13.30
CA MET A 30 1.23 9.86 13.52
C MET A 30 2.22 10.63 12.65
N THR A 31 1.73 11.49 11.79
CA THR A 31 2.53 12.14 10.75
C THR A 31 2.52 13.65 10.87
N TYR A 32 3.70 14.25 10.70
CA TYR A 32 3.93 15.69 10.69
C TYR A 32 4.71 16.10 9.45
N LYS A 33 4.37 17.24 8.89
CA LYS A 33 5.20 17.94 7.94
C LYS A 33 6.15 18.86 8.69
N ILE A 34 7.42 18.76 8.39
CA ILE A 34 8.47 19.65 8.95
C ILE A 34 8.92 20.55 7.80
N THR A 35 9.01 21.85 8.07
CA THR A 35 9.62 22.82 7.17
C THR A 35 10.81 23.43 7.87
N ASP A 36 12.01 23.19 7.32
CA ASP A 36 13.27 23.75 7.80
C ASP A 36 13.91 24.56 6.68
N LYS A 37 13.87 25.89 6.81
CA LYS A 37 14.24 26.83 5.73
C LYS A 37 13.45 26.54 4.44
N SER A 38 14.14 26.10 3.38
CA SER A 38 13.52 25.70 2.10
C SER A 38 13.25 24.23 1.98
N ALA A 39 13.77 23.40 2.89
CA ALA A 39 13.61 21.96 2.86
C ALA A 39 12.34 21.53 3.61
N ARG A 40 11.70 20.47 3.12
CA ARG A 40 10.48 19.90 3.70
C ARG A 40 10.65 18.41 3.91
N TYR A 41 10.10 17.94 5.04
CA TYR A 41 10.23 16.55 5.46
C TYR A 41 8.90 16.01 5.98
N LEU A 42 8.73 14.70 5.92
CA LEU A 42 7.68 13.96 6.58
C LEU A 42 8.28 13.26 7.81
N LEU A 43 7.85 13.61 9.00
CA LEU A 43 8.15 12.84 10.19
C LEU A 43 7.02 11.87 10.46
N ARG A 44 7.35 10.59 10.67
CA ARG A 44 6.41 9.53 11.05
C ARG A 44 6.80 9.00 12.43
N LEU A 45 5.85 9.06 13.35
CA LEU A 45 5.91 8.33 14.61
C LEU A 45 5.12 7.03 14.42
N HIS A 46 5.78 5.89 14.51
CA HIS A 46 5.17 4.58 14.26
C HIS A 46 4.37 4.13 15.50
N LYS A 47 3.29 4.84 15.76
CA LYS A 47 2.37 4.65 16.86
C LYS A 47 0.94 4.60 16.31
N PRO A 48 0.38 3.41 16.07
CA PRO A 48 -0.97 3.29 15.55
C PRO A 48 -2.00 3.80 16.55
N ILE A 49 -3.12 4.37 16.03
CA ILE A 49 -4.21 4.88 16.86
C ILE A 49 -4.93 3.76 17.62
N ALA A 50 -4.89 2.53 17.10
CA ALA A 50 -5.52 1.36 17.69
C ALA A 50 -4.59 0.14 17.60
N ARG A 51 -4.61 -0.70 18.65
CA ARG A 51 -3.75 -1.91 18.71
C ARG A 51 -4.00 -2.93 17.59
N ASN A 52 -5.23 -2.98 17.06
CA ASN A 52 -5.56 -3.86 15.93
C ASN A 52 -4.96 -3.40 14.58
N MET A 53 -4.34 -2.22 14.55
CA MET A 53 -3.55 -1.71 13.42
C MET A 53 -2.06 -2.05 13.58
N GLU A 54 -1.66 -2.70 14.67
CA GLU A 54 -0.29 -3.19 14.85
C GLU A 54 -0.03 -4.33 13.85
N GLY A 55 1.10 -4.28 13.19
CA GLY A 55 1.53 -5.26 12.21
C GLY A 55 3.02 -5.17 11.96
N ALA A 56 3.50 -5.83 10.92
CA ALA A 56 4.92 -5.78 10.51
C ALA A 56 5.45 -4.36 10.34
N GLN A 57 4.57 -3.39 10.10
CA GLN A 57 4.93 -1.98 9.90
C GLN A 57 5.42 -1.25 11.15
N THR A 58 5.13 -1.77 12.34
CA THR A 58 5.42 -1.09 13.62
C THR A 58 6.72 -1.57 14.26
N THR A 59 7.29 -2.68 13.82
CA THR A 59 8.57 -3.15 14.35
C THR A 59 9.74 -2.39 13.74
N PRO A 60 10.77 -2.03 14.51
CA PRO A 60 11.94 -1.30 14.00
C PRO A 60 12.62 -2.02 12.82
N GLU A 61 12.65 -3.36 12.81
CA GLU A 61 13.24 -4.19 11.75
C GLU A 61 12.45 -4.07 10.44
N ALA A 62 11.13 -4.13 10.52
CA ALA A 62 10.27 -3.99 9.35
C ALA A 62 10.33 -2.57 8.78
N ILE A 63 10.39 -1.55 9.66
CA ILE A 63 10.57 -0.16 9.25
C ILE A 63 11.92 0.03 8.57
N ARG A 64 13.03 -0.51 9.14
CA ARG A 64 14.35 -0.48 8.47
C ARG A 64 14.32 -1.11 7.10
N SER A 65 13.58 -2.20 6.93
CA SER A 65 13.43 -2.88 5.63
C SER A 65 12.71 -2.03 4.59
N GLU A 66 11.64 -1.31 4.97
CA GLU A 66 10.98 -0.32 4.12
C GLU A 66 11.96 0.79 3.71
N LEU A 67 12.64 1.38 4.68
CA LEU A 67 13.55 2.49 4.44
C LEU A 67 14.75 2.08 3.57
N ALA A 68 15.27 0.87 3.74
CA ALA A 68 16.33 0.33 2.89
C ALA A 68 15.87 0.21 1.41
N PHE A 69 14.64 -0.27 1.19
CA PHE A 69 14.06 -0.30 -0.14
C PHE A 69 13.90 1.11 -0.73
N LEU A 70 13.32 2.05 0.03
CA LEU A 70 13.14 3.43 -0.41
C LEU A 70 14.47 4.12 -0.76
N LEU A 71 15.51 3.88 0.04
CA LEU A 71 16.84 4.44 -0.20
C LEU A 71 17.43 3.86 -1.52
N ALA A 72 17.34 2.56 -1.72
CA ALA A 72 17.78 1.92 -2.95
C ALA A 72 16.95 2.38 -4.16
N TRP A 73 15.62 2.49 -4.01
CA TRP A 73 14.73 2.99 -5.06
C TRP A 73 15.03 4.44 -5.43
N SER A 74 15.31 5.31 -4.45
CA SER A 74 15.64 6.72 -4.69
C SER A 74 16.90 6.93 -5.52
N ALA A 75 17.85 6.00 -5.45
CA ALA A 75 19.08 6.04 -6.24
C ALA A 75 18.88 5.61 -7.72
N HIS A 76 17.73 4.97 -8.04
CA HIS A 76 17.43 4.45 -9.36
C HIS A 76 16.24 5.13 -10.05
N SER A 77 15.45 5.92 -9.30
CA SER A 77 14.26 6.57 -9.81
C SER A 77 14.56 7.95 -10.37
N ASP A 78 14.06 8.25 -11.56
CA ASP A 78 14.07 9.59 -12.14
C ASP A 78 12.99 10.52 -11.52
N LEU A 79 12.12 9.96 -10.68
CA LEU A 79 11.05 10.66 -10.00
C LEU A 79 11.38 10.93 -8.53
N PRO A 80 10.75 11.94 -7.93
CA PRO A 80 10.82 12.12 -6.49
C PRO A 80 10.38 10.86 -5.74
N VAL A 81 11.19 10.44 -4.78
CA VAL A 81 10.93 9.35 -3.85
C VAL A 81 10.97 9.91 -2.44
N GLN A 82 10.14 9.41 -1.54
CA GLN A 82 10.24 9.71 -0.11
C GLN A 82 11.55 9.14 0.46
N THR A 83 12.67 9.80 0.13
CA THR A 83 14.00 9.35 0.51
C THR A 83 14.18 9.45 2.03
N PRO A 84 14.59 8.38 2.72
CA PRO A 84 14.86 8.41 4.14
C PRO A 84 15.99 9.39 4.52
N VAL A 85 15.82 10.05 5.65
CA VAL A 85 16.80 10.97 6.23
C VAL A 85 17.35 10.37 7.50
N ALA A 86 18.67 10.19 7.55
CA ALA A 86 19.34 9.67 8.75
C ALA A 86 19.32 10.70 9.89
N ASN A 87 19.23 10.21 11.11
CA ASN A 87 19.40 11.03 12.31
C ASN A 87 20.88 11.41 12.52
N ASN A 88 21.19 12.20 13.55
CA ASN A 88 22.53 12.67 13.87
C ASN A 88 23.53 11.54 14.18
N ASN A 89 23.05 10.33 14.45
CA ASN A 89 23.88 9.14 14.68
C ASN A 89 24.05 8.30 13.38
N GLY A 90 23.51 8.75 12.26
CA GLY A 90 23.53 8.02 10.98
C GLY A 90 22.48 6.91 10.86
N GLU A 91 21.51 6.82 11.76
CA GLU A 91 20.47 5.80 11.77
C GLU A 91 19.21 6.30 11.05
N LEU A 92 18.56 5.42 10.29
CA LEU A 92 17.31 5.73 9.58
C LEU A 92 16.07 5.61 10.48
N VAL A 93 16.14 4.81 11.54
CA VAL A 93 15.08 4.65 12.54
C VAL A 93 15.57 5.18 13.86
N THR A 94 14.88 6.17 14.40
CA THR A 94 15.17 6.75 15.71
C THR A 94 14.21 6.16 16.74
N MET A 95 14.71 5.58 17.81
CA MET A 95 13.89 5.16 18.95
C MET A 95 13.74 6.32 19.92
N ILE A 96 12.51 6.85 20.04
CA ILE A 96 12.19 7.88 21.03
C ILE A 96 11.56 7.27 22.26
N ARG A 97 11.88 7.80 23.45
CA ARG A 97 11.38 7.28 24.71
C ARG A 97 10.60 8.35 25.47
N ILE A 98 9.35 8.04 25.79
CA ILE A 98 8.50 8.89 26.63
C ILE A 98 8.01 8.08 27.83
N GLY A 99 8.58 8.33 28.99
CA GLY A 99 8.37 7.51 30.17
C GLY A 99 8.92 6.09 29.97
N GLN A 100 8.05 5.10 30.00
CA GLN A 100 8.40 3.69 29.73
C GLN A 100 8.09 3.24 28.31
N GLU A 101 7.51 4.10 27.49
CA GLU A 101 7.14 3.78 26.12
C GLU A 101 8.27 4.13 25.16
N GLU A 102 8.65 3.16 24.31
CA GLU A 102 9.55 3.36 23.18
C GLU A 102 8.75 3.36 21.88
N THR A 103 8.97 4.37 21.05
CA THR A 103 8.26 4.53 19.78
C THR A 103 9.27 4.75 18.66
N PRO A 104 9.26 3.96 17.59
CA PRO A 104 10.07 4.22 16.41
C PRO A 104 9.63 5.52 15.73
N CYS A 105 10.60 6.29 15.27
CA CYS A 105 10.40 7.51 14.51
C CYS A 105 11.25 7.48 13.25
N THR A 106 10.73 8.00 12.14
CA THR A 106 11.44 8.12 10.87
C THR A 106 11.19 9.49 10.25
N VAL A 107 12.20 9.99 9.54
CA VAL A 107 12.11 11.20 8.73
C VAL A 107 12.36 10.85 7.27
N LEU A 108 11.51 11.35 6.39
CA LEU A 108 11.59 11.16 4.94
C LEU A 108 11.58 12.53 4.25
N GLN A 109 12.18 12.64 3.08
CA GLN A 109 12.02 13.82 2.26
C GLN A 109 10.56 13.99 1.84
N TRP A 110 10.06 15.22 1.93
CA TRP A 110 8.73 15.58 1.44
C TRP A 110 8.71 15.63 -0.08
N ILE A 111 7.67 15.09 -0.68
CA ILE A 111 7.42 15.24 -2.13
C ILE A 111 6.39 16.35 -2.31
N ASP A 112 6.79 17.40 -3.04
CA ASP A 112 5.90 18.48 -3.39
C ASP A 112 5.00 18.10 -4.56
N GLY A 113 3.73 18.45 -4.43
CA GLY A 113 2.71 18.16 -5.41
C GLY A 113 1.35 17.98 -4.77
N ASP A 114 0.38 17.66 -5.58
CA ASP A 114 -1.00 17.46 -5.19
C ASP A 114 -1.33 15.95 -5.22
N VAL A 115 -2.17 15.53 -4.28
CA VAL A 115 -2.73 14.17 -4.27
C VAL A 115 -3.61 14.00 -5.51
N LEU A 116 -3.39 12.93 -6.24
CA LEU A 116 -4.14 12.62 -7.45
C LEU A 116 -5.62 12.37 -7.14
N SER A 117 -6.50 12.98 -7.93
CA SER A 117 -7.94 12.79 -7.80
C SER A 117 -8.49 11.82 -8.85
N LYS A 118 -9.70 11.29 -8.60
CA LYS A 118 -10.40 10.44 -9.55
C LYS A 118 -10.67 11.16 -10.89
N GLN A 119 -10.94 12.47 -10.84
CA GLN A 119 -11.20 13.27 -12.04
C GLN A 119 -9.96 13.37 -12.95
N GLU A 120 -8.77 13.52 -12.36
CA GLU A 120 -7.51 13.58 -13.10
C GLU A 120 -7.15 12.24 -13.73
N MET A 121 -7.49 11.10 -13.07
CA MET A 121 -7.23 9.77 -13.60
C MET A 121 -8.20 9.34 -14.72
N ASN A 122 -9.12 10.21 -15.15
CA ASN A 122 -10.10 9.91 -16.19
C ASN A 122 -9.60 10.26 -17.61
N SER A 123 -8.36 9.86 -17.94
CA SER A 123 -7.84 9.98 -19.30
C SER A 123 -6.95 8.77 -19.66
N GLU A 124 -6.85 8.50 -20.95
CA GLU A 124 -5.98 7.43 -21.48
C GLU A 124 -4.50 7.71 -21.19
N GLU A 125 -4.08 8.97 -21.27
CA GLU A 125 -2.71 9.40 -21.00
C GLU A 125 -2.32 9.16 -19.55
N GLU A 126 -3.18 9.52 -18.60
CA GLU A 126 -2.93 9.31 -17.17
C GLU A 126 -2.93 7.84 -16.79
N ALA A 127 -3.86 7.05 -17.35
CA ALA A 127 -3.88 5.60 -17.17
C ALA A 127 -2.56 4.97 -17.67
N ARG A 128 -2.11 5.34 -18.87
CA ARG A 128 -0.83 4.90 -19.44
C ARG A 128 0.37 5.31 -18.56
N THR A 129 0.34 6.54 -18.05
CA THR A 129 1.37 7.06 -17.16
C THR A 129 1.42 6.23 -15.88
N LEU A 130 0.28 5.98 -15.21
CA LEU A 130 0.24 5.15 -14.00
C LEU A 130 0.79 3.75 -14.27
N GLY A 131 0.39 3.09 -15.37
CA GLY A 131 0.92 1.79 -15.75
C GLY A 131 2.43 1.79 -15.92
N THR A 132 2.97 2.82 -16.57
CA THR A 132 4.42 2.99 -16.75
C THR A 132 5.13 3.17 -15.39
N ARG A 133 4.54 3.90 -14.43
CA ARG A 133 5.14 4.12 -13.08
C ARG A 133 5.16 2.84 -12.27
N ILE A 134 4.08 2.06 -12.28
CA ILE A 134 4.04 0.75 -11.64
C ILE A 134 5.09 -0.19 -12.25
N ALA A 135 5.21 -0.19 -13.58
CA ALA A 135 6.23 -1.01 -14.27
C ALA A 135 7.67 -0.61 -13.92
N MET A 136 7.95 0.68 -13.74
CA MET A 136 9.28 1.16 -13.32
C MET A 136 9.64 0.64 -11.92
N LEU A 137 8.72 0.68 -10.98
CA LEU A 137 8.90 0.12 -9.63
C LEU A 137 9.18 -1.39 -9.70
N HIS A 138 8.39 -2.14 -10.46
CA HIS A 138 8.55 -3.59 -10.60
C HIS A 138 9.85 -3.97 -11.33
N ARG A 139 10.24 -3.21 -12.32
CA ARG A 139 11.53 -3.43 -13.01
C ARG A 139 12.71 -3.22 -12.07
N PHE A 140 12.68 -2.20 -11.24
CA PHE A 140 13.67 -2.03 -10.17
C PHE A 140 13.63 -3.20 -9.19
N SER A 141 12.43 -3.61 -8.75
CA SER A 141 12.23 -4.74 -7.85
C SER A 141 12.85 -6.06 -8.35
N GLN A 142 12.86 -6.30 -9.67
CA GLN A 142 13.51 -7.50 -10.26
C GLN A 142 15.01 -7.56 -9.99
N SER A 143 15.66 -6.42 -9.80
CA SER A 143 17.10 -6.31 -9.50
C SER A 143 17.40 -5.98 -8.05
N TYR A 144 16.36 -5.75 -7.24
CA TYR A 144 16.53 -5.41 -5.82
C TYR A 144 16.81 -6.66 -5.00
N GLU A 145 17.98 -6.69 -4.39
CA GLU A 145 18.37 -7.72 -3.43
C GLU A 145 18.22 -7.18 -2.02
N ALA A 146 17.21 -7.66 -1.32
CA ALA A 146 17.03 -7.30 0.09
C ALA A 146 18.14 -7.90 0.94
N GLY A 147 18.60 -7.14 1.92
CA GLY A 147 19.56 -7.66 2.89
C GLY A 147 19.01 -8.86 3.69
N PRO A 148 19.90 -9.64 4.34
CA PRO A 148 19.53 -10.89 5.03
C PRO A 148 18.54 -10.70 6.18
N ASN A 149 18.42 -9.49 6.71
CA ASN A 149 17.52 -9.15 7.82
C ASN A 149 16.25 -8.44 7.33
N CYS A 150 15.89 -8.57 6.06
CA CYS A 150 14.67 -7.96 5.53
C CYS A 150 13.42 -8.64 6.11
N ILE A 151 12.62 -7.86 6.82
CA ILE A 151 11.33 -8.29 7.39
C ILE A 151 10.23 -7.48 6.72
N ARG A 152 9.57 -8.10 5.73
CA ARG A 152 8.40 -7.50 5.05
C ARG A 152 7.32 -8.55 4.82
N PRO A 153 6.04 -8.15 4.75
CA PRO A 153 4.95 -9.08 4.47
C PRO A 153 5.14 -9.77 3.12
N ALA A 154 4.56 -10.97 3.00
CA ALA A 154 4.43 -11.68 1.74
C ALA A 154 2.94 -11.85 1.41
N TYR A 155 2.54 -11.38 0.23
CA TYR A 155 1.15 -11.37 -0.25
C TYR A 155 0.87 -12.63 -1.10
N GLY A 156 1.05 -13.80 -0.46
CA GLY A 156 0.77 -15.12 -1.03
C GLY A 156 -0.51 -15.72 -0.46
N THR A 157 -0.64 -17.04 -0.55
CA THR A 157 -1.83 -17.78 -0.09
C THR A 157 -2.09 -17.61 1.41
N GLU A 158 -1.04 -17.52 2.24
CA GLU A 158 -1.17 -17.28 3.68
C GLU A 158 -1.81 -15.93 4.01
N TRP A 159 -1.51 -14.90 3.22
CA TRP A 159 -2.18 -13.62 3.34
C TRP A 159 -3.69 -13.72 3.07
N ILE A 160 -4.09 -14.51 2.04
CA ILE A 160 -5.51 -14.77 1.75
C ILE A 160 -6.16 -15.53 2.90
N HIS A 161 -5.49 -16.55 3.45
CA HIS A 161 -5.99 -17.26 4.64
C HIS A 161 -6.21 -16.32 5.82
N SER A 162 -5.30 -15.38 6.06
CA SER A 162 -5.45 -14.38 7.13
C SER A 162 -6.67 -13.47 6.93
N MET A 163 -6.97 -13.10 5.68
CA MET A 163 -8.16 -12.32 5.35
C MET A 163 -9.45 -13.14 5.57
N ILE A 164 -9.48 -14.42 5.20
CA ILE A 164 -10.63 -15.31 5.47
C ILE A 164 -10.92 -15.36 6.99
N LEU A 165 -9.88 -15.50 7.83
CA LEU A 165 -10.06 -15.49 9.29
C LEU A 165 -10.63 -14.18 9.82
N LYS A 166 -10.18 -13.03 9.28
CA LYS A 166 -10.74 -11.71 9.65
C LYS A 166 -12.20 -11.57 9.23
N LEU A 167 -12.57 -12.04 8.04
CA LEU A 167 -13.96 -12.03 7.57
C LEU A 167 -14.86 -12.94 8.42
N ARG A 168 -14.35 -14.13 8.83
CA ARG A 168 -15.06 -15.02 9.77
C ARG A 168 -15.31 -14.34 11.10
N GLY A 169 -14.32 -13.63 11.66
CA GLY A 169 -14.54 -12.79 12.85
C GLY A 169 -15.56 -11.67 12.64
N GLY A 170 -15.76 -11.21 11.40
CA GLY A 170 -16.83 -10.29 11.02
C GLY A 170 -18.21 -10.95 11.03
N GLU A 171 -18.31 -12.17 10.54
CA GLU A 171 -19.53 -12.99 10.54
C GLU A 171 -19.93 -13.36 11.97
N GLU A 172 -19.00 -13.84 12.79
CA GLU A 172 -19.23 -14.18 14.20
C GLU A 172 -19.75 -12.98 15.03
N ARG A 173 -19.38 -11.76 14.64
CA ARG A 173 -19.89 -10.51 15.26
C ARG A 173 -21.21 -10.03 14.66
N GLY A 174 -21.77 -10.72 13.67
CA GLY A 174 -23.00 -10.36 12.99
C GLY A 174 -22.88 -9.16 12.03
N ILE A 175 -21.65 -8.77 11.64
CA ILE A 175 -21.39 -7.69 10.67
C ILE A 175 -21.58 -8.19 9.24
N LEU A 176 -21.26 -9.45 8.98
CA LEU A 176 -21.51 -10.15 7.72
C LEU A 176 -22.55 -11.23 7.94
N SER A 177 -23.46 -11.42 6.97
CA SER A 177 -24.36 -12.57 7.01
C SER A 177 -23.58 -13.85 6.72
N GLY A 178 -24.01 -15.00 7.28
CA GLY A 178 -23.39 -16.29 7.00
C GLY A 178 -23.43 -16.64 5.50
N LYS A 179 -24.46 -16.18 4.76
CA LYS A 179 -24.54 -16.34 3.30
C LYS A 179 -23.44 -15.56 2.58
N ASP A 180 -23.25 -14.29 2.92
CA ASP A 180 -22.26 -13.42 2.29
C ASP A 180 -20.85 -13.88 2.60
N PHE A 181 -20.58 -14.22 3.88
CA PHE A 181 -19.32 -14.81 4.27
C PHE A 181 -19.00 -16.08 3.48
N HIS A 182 -19.95 -17.00 3.33
CA HIS A 182 -19.74 -18.24 2.58
C HIS A 182 -19.37 -17.98 1.12
N ILE A 183 -20.02 -17.00 0.45
CA ILE A 183 -19.70 -16.65 -0.94
C ILE A 183 -18.29 -16.03 -1.02
N LEU A 184 -17.95 -15.10 -0.10
CA LEU A 184 -16.62 -14.52 -0.03
C LEU A 184 -15.55 -15.57 0.20
N GLU A 185 -15.72 -16.44 1.21
CA GLU A 185 -14.76 -17.51 1.52
C GLU A 185 -14.55 -18.41 0.31
N ARG A 186 -15.63 -18.82 -0.36
CA ARG A 186 -15.59 -19.68 -1.55
C ARG A 186 -14.82 -19.01 -2.70
N THR A 187 -15.05 -17.72 -2.92
CA THR A 187 -14.32 -16.95 -3.94
C THR A 187 -12.85 -16.83 -3.59
N MET A 188 -12.52 -16.55 -2.32
CA MET A 188 -11.12 -16.47 -1.87
C MET A 188 -10.39 -17.80 -1.97
N ARG A 189 -11.06 -18.93 -1.71
CA ARG A 189 -10.48 -20.27 -1.89
C ARG A 189 -10.19 -20.55 -3.37
N LEU A 190 -11.05 -20.11 -4.28
CA LEU A 190 -10.77 -20.17 -5.72
C LEU A 190 -9.51 -19.35 -6.08
N MET A 191 -9.30 -18.19 -5.46
CA MET A 191 -8.04 -17.41 -5.66
C MET A 191 -6.82 -18.15 -5.14
N ILE A 192 -6.93 -18.84 -4.01
CA ILE A 192 -5.85 -19.70 -3.47
C ILE A 192 -5.51 -20.81 -4.47
N GLU A 193 -6.53 -21.52 -4.98
CA GLU A 193 -6.33 -22.56 -5.98
C GLU A 193 -5.62 -22.03 -7.23
N TRP A 194 -6.05 -20.89 -7.77
CA TRP A 194 -5.38 -20.27 -8.91
C TRP A 194 -3.93 -19.88 -8.58
N MET A 195 -3.72 -19.27 -7.42
CA MET A 195 -2.39 -18.81 -7.02
C MET A 195 -1.39 -19.96 -6.83
N THR A 196 -1.84 -21.15 -6.42
CA THR A 196 -0.99 -22.34 -6.33
C THR A 196 -0.47 -22.85 -7.67
N LEU A 197 -1.17 -22.48 -8.76
CA LEU A 197 -0.77 -22.83 -10.12
C LEU A 197 0.14 -21.80 -10.79
N TRP A 198 0.31 -20.64 -10.16
CA TRP A 198 1.11 -19.57 -10.74
C TRP A 198 2.60 -19.72 -10.40
N GLU A 199 3.43 -19.62 -11.42
CA GLU A 199 4.87 -19.64 -11.20
C GLU A 199 5.34 -18.37 -10.48
N THR A 200 6.23 -18.57 -9.51
CA THR A 200 6.92 -17.52 -8.78
C THR A 200 8.31 -17.35 -9.39
N THR A 201 8.47 -16.37 -10.26
CA THR A 201 9.72 -16.06 -10.95
C THR A 201 10.09 -14.59 -10.73
N PRO A 202 11.34 -14.18 -10.96
CA PRO A 202 11.69 -12.75 -10.91
C PRO A 202 10.87 -11.86 -11.85
N GLY A 203 10.23 -12.44 -12.89
CA GLY A 203 9.33 -11.73 -13.80
C GLY A 203 7.91 -11.56 -13.29
N THR A 204 7.49 -12.31 -12.27
CA THR A 204 6.10 -12.32 -11.77
C THR A 204 5.97 -11.93 -10.30
N TRP A 205 7.02 -12.11 -9.52
CA TRP A 205 7.06 -11.93 -8.08
C TRP A 205 8.27 -11.11 -7.65
N GLY A 206 8.09 -10.20 -6.73
CA GLY A 206 9.15 -9.39 -6.15
C GLY A 206 8.60 -8.41 -5.13
N PHE A 207 9.35 -7.36 -4.87
CA PHE A 207 8.93 -6.31 -3.95
C PHE A 207 7.88 -5.42 -4.62
N ILE A 208 6.72 -5.25 -3.99
CA ILE A 208 5.57 -4.47 -4.48
C ILE A 208 5.21 -3.37 -3.50
N HIS A 209 4.46 -2.37 -3.96
CA HIS A 209 3.93 -1.30 -3.11
C HIS A 209 2.83 -1.81 -2.18
N ALA A 210 1.94 -2.64 -2.70
CA ALA A 210 0.80 -3.28 -2.02
C ALA A 210 -0.28 -2.32 -1.45
N ASP A 211 -0.22 -1.02 -1.78
CA ASP A 211 -1.22 -0.02 -1.36
C ASP A 211 -1.36 1.12 -2.40
N ILE A 212 -1.50 0.77 -3.68
CA ILE A 212 -1.71 1.75 -4.73
C ILE A 212 -3.15 2.25 -4.67
N ASN A 213 -3.32 3.48 -4.22
CA ASN A 213 -4.59 4.20 -4.12
C ASN A 213 -4.36 5.70 -4.36
N PHE A 214 -5.43 6.48 -4.58
CA PHE A 214 -5.31 7.91 -4.89
C PHE A 214 -4.53 8.69 -3.84
N SER A 215 -4.71 8.42 -2.55
CA SER A 215 -4.02 9.13 -1.46
C SER A 215 -2.50 8.89 -1.45
N ASN A 216 -2.03 7.86 -2.13
CA ASN A 216 -0.63 7.46 -2.22
C ASN A 216 0.02 7.82 -3.57
N LEU A 217 -0.66 8.62 -4.39
CA LEU A 217 -0.16 9.11 -5.67
C LEU A 217 -0.05 10.64 -5.65
N ILE A 218 1.18 11.16 -5.80
CA ILE A 218 1.46 12.61 -5.80
C ILE A 218 1.83 13.05 -7.20
N ARG A 219 1.08 14.00 -7.75
CA ARG A 219 1.42 14.70 -8.98
C ARG A 219 2.36 15.85 -8.70
N SER A 220 3.51 15.84 -9.32
CA SER A 220 4.48 16.91 -9.32
C SER A 220 4.79 17.35 -10.76
N PRO A 221 5.51 18.46 -10.98
CA PRO A 221 6.01 18.83 -12.31
C PRO A 221 6.90 17.78 -12.97
N LYS A 222 7.48 16.84 -12.18
CA LYS A 222 8.31 15.75 -12.67
C LYS A 222 7.51 14.48 -13.02
N GLY A 223 6.21 14.45 -12.72
CA GLY A 223 5.32 13.31 -12.97
C GLY A 223 4.66 12.79 -11.70
N VAL A 224 4.09 11.60 -11.79
CA VAL A 224 3.39 10.94 -10.67
C VAL A 224 4.36 10.09 -9.86
N SER A 225 4.48 10.38 -8.58
CA SER A 225 5.27 9.63 -7.58
C SER A 225 4.36 8.80 -6.68
N MET A 226 4.81 7.63 -6.28
CA MET A 226 4.17 6.81 -5.25
C MET A 226 4.76 7.13 -3.88
N ILE A 227 3.91 7.22 -2.87
CA ILE A 227 4.25 7.46 -1.46
C ILE A 227 3.63 6.41 -0.55
N ASP A 228 4.07 6.37 0.70
CA ASP A 228 3.54 5.50 1.74
C ASP A 228 3.76 3.99 1.46
N PHE A 229 5.03 3.61 1.48
CA PHE A 229 5.48 2.21 1.31
C PHE A 229 5.31 1.36 2.59
N GLY A 230 4.51 1.82 3.55
CA GLY A 230 4.26 1.12 4.80
C GLY A 230 3.79 -0.32 4.61
N LEU A 231 2.91 -0.58 3.65
CA LEU A 231 2.42 -1.94 3.29
C LEU A 231 3.32 -2.69 2.31
N SER A 232 4.35 -2.04 1.74
CA SER A 232 5.21 -2.69 0.76
C SER A 232 5.78 -4.02 1.26
N GLY A 233 5.97 -4.97 0.37
CA GLY A 233 6.44 -6.30 0.70
C GLY A 233 6.59 -7.18 -0.53
N TYR A 234 6.69 -8.48 -0.34
CA TYR A 234 6.83 -9.43 -1.44
C TYR A 234 5.46 -9.89 -1.95
N GLY A 235 5.24 -9.82 -3.25
CA GLY A 235 3.99 -10.23 -3.87
C GLY A 235 4.07 -10.36 -5.37
N TYR A 236 3.00 -10.85 -5.98
CA TYR A 236 2.87 -10.84 -7.43
C TYR A 236 2.72 -9.40 -7.94
N TYR A 237 3.46 -9.04 -8.97
CA TYR A 237 3.37 -7.71 -9.62
C TYR A 237 1.95 -7.40 -10.12
N ALA A 238 1.17 -8.45 -10.42
CA ALA A 238 -0.24 -8.32 -10.75
C ALA A 238 -1.06 -7.61 -9.67
N MET A 239 -0.67 -7.68 -8.39
CA MET A 239 -1.39 -7.04 -7.29
C MET A 239 -1.36 -5.51 -7.40
N ASP A 240 -0.19 -4.91 -7.57
CA ASP A 240 -0.07 -3.45 -7.75
C ASP A 240 -0.77 -2.98 -9.03
N LEU A 241 -0.61 -3.74 -10.13
CA LEU A 241 -1.26 -3.39 -11.39
C LEU A 241 -2.78 -3.49 -11.30
N ALA A 242 -3.31 -4.48 -10.58
CA ALA A 242 -4.73 -4.62 -10.30
C ALA A 242 -5.27 -3.48 -9.43
N MET A 243 -4.53 -3.07 -8.40
CA MET A 243 -4.86 -1.87 -7.62
C MET A 243 -4.89 -0.63 -8.51
N GLY A 244 -3.89 -0.45 -9.38
CA GLY A 244 -3.90 0.62 -10.39
C GLY A 244 -5.11 0.57 -11.32
N ALA A 245 -5.54 -0.62 -11.75
CA ALA A 245 -6.72 -0.80 -12.59
C ALA A 245 -8.03 -0.42 -11.89
N LEU A 246 -8.10 -0.54 -10.56
CA LEU A 246 -9.25 -0.07 -9.76
C LEU A 246 -9.33 1.47 -9.66
N LEU A 247 -8.23 2.19 -9.90
CA LEU A 247 -8.21 3.65 -9.90
C LEU A 247 -8.60 4.24 -11.26
N VAL A 248 -8.55 3.44 -12.31
CA VAL A 248 -8.77 3.85 -13.69
C VAL A 248 -10.18 3.45 -14.15
N ASP A 249 -10.86 4.35 -14.85
CA ASP A 249 -12.14 4.01 -15.53
C ASP A 249 -11.92 2.79 -16.44
N CYS A 250 -12.87 1.84 -16.44
CA CYS A 250 -12.75 0.59 -17.19
C CYS A 250 -12.41 0.79 -18.68
N LYS A 251 -12.90 1.86 -19.31
CA LYS A 251 -12.58 2.21 -20.71
C LYS A 251 -11.11 2.59 -20.98
N HIS A 252 -10.35 2.93 -19.92
CA HIS A 252 -8.94 3.31 -20.02
C HIS A 252 -7.96 2.24 -19.49
N ARG A 253 -8.47 1.06 -19.05
CA ARG A 253 -7.63 -0.01 -18.51
C ARG A 253 -6.64 -0.58 -19.53
N ASP A 254 -7.00 -0.63 -20.80
CA ASP A 254 -6.07 -1.03 -21.86
C ASP A 254 -4.87 -0.07 -21.97
N ALA A 255 -5.09 1.21 -21.75
CA ALA A 255 -4.02 2.19 -21.74
C ALA A 255 -3.08 1.99 -20.52
N LEU A 256 -3.63 1.67 -19.35
CA LEU A 256 -2.85 1.28 -18.17
C LEU A 256 -1.97 0.06 -18.48
N LEU A 257 -2.58 -1.00 -19.05
CA LEU A 257 -1.86 -2.24 -19.41
C LEU A 257 -0.79 -1.97 -20.49
N ALA A 258 -1.07 -1.14 -21.47
CA ALA A 258 -0.11 -0.74 -22.49
C ALA A 258 1.06 0.07 -21.89
N GLY A 259 0.78 0.95 -20.94
CA GLY A 259 1.81 1.69 -20.19
C GLY A 259 2.71 0.74 -19.41
N TYR A 260 2.13 -0.23 -18.70
CA TYR A 260 2.85 -1.25 -17.97
C TYR A 260 3.67 -2.15 -18.92
N GLY A 261 3.07 -2.67 -19.97
CA GLY A 261 3.71 -3.56 -20.95
C GLY A 261 4.83 -2.91 -21.73
N SER A 262 4.90 -1.58 -21.79
CA SER A 262 6.01 -0.84 -22.41
C SER A 262 7.36 -1.02 -21.66
N ARG A 263 7.32 -1.46 -20.41
CA ARG A 263 8.48 -1.61 -19.51
C ARG A 263 8.63 -3.01 -18.94
N MET A 264 7.52 -3.75 -18.84
CA MET A 264 7.46 -5.11 -18.30
C MET A 264 6.86 -6.05 -19.35
N THR A 265 7.50 -7.17 -19.63
CA THR A 265 7.07 -8.14 -20.64
C THR A 265 6.68 -9.47 -19.98
N GLY A 266 5.69 -10.16 -20.54
CA GLY A 266 5.53 -11.61 -20.44
C GLY A 266 4.26 -12.13 -19.78
N TRP A 267 3.77 -11.62 -18.64
CA TRP A 267 2.74 -12.35 -17.85
C TRP A 267 1.37 -11.66 -17.74
N LEU A 268 1.12 -10.61 -18.53
CA LEU A 268 -0.17 -9.91 -18.45
C LEU A 268 -1.32 -10.87 -18.78
N ASP A 269 -1.97 -11.34 -17.72
CA ASP A 269 -3.12 -12.23 -17.76
C ASP A 269 -4.29 -11.58 -17.01
N HIS A 270 -5.40 -11.37 -17.70
CA HIS A 270 -6.60 -10.77 -17.12
C HIS A 270 -7.14 -11.57 -15.92
N ALA A 271 -7.03 -12.90 -15.93
CA ALA A 271 -7.50 -13.70 -14.80
C ALA A 271 -6.73 -13.39 -13.52
N ARG A 272 -5.40 -13.20 -13.64
CA ARG A 272 -4.57 -12.78 -12.50
C ARG A 272 -4.92 -11.37 -12.02
N LEU A 273 -5.16 -10.45 -12.94
CA LEU A 273 -5.56 -9.08 -12.59
C LEU A 273 -6.93 -9.07 -11.90
N GLU A 274 -7.90 -9.79 -12.41
CA GLU A 274 -9.24 -9.93 -11.81
C GLU A 274 -9.17 -10.53 -10.40
N ALA A 275 -8.35 -11.56 -10.20
CA ALA A 275 -8.11 -12.15 -8.89
C ALA A 275 -7.54 -11.10 -7.89
N PHE A 276 -6.53 -10.34 -8.29
CA PHE A 276 -5.94 -9.33 -7.41
C PHE A 276 -6.82 -8.08 -7.26
N MET A 277 -7.65 -7.71 -8.24
CA MET A 277 -8.67 -6.69 -8.06
C MET A 277 -9.66 -7.09 -6.95
N PHE A 278 -10.17 -8.31 -7.02
CA PHE A 278 -11.03 -8.87 -5.97
C PHE A 278 -10.32 -8.89 -4.61
N LEU A 279 -9.09 -9.42 -4.54
CA LEU A 279 -8.32 -9.49 -3.29
C LEU A 279 -7.99 -8.11 -2.71
N ALA A 280 -7.72 -7.10 -3.54
CA ALA A 280 -7.51 -5.72 -3.10
C ALA A 280 -8.78 -5.13 -2.47
N ILE A 281 -9.94 -5.35 -3.10
CA ILE A 281 -11.24 -4.93 -2.55
C ILE A 281 -11.51 -5.64 -1.21
N VAL A 282 -11.35 -6.96 -1.14
CA VAL A 282 -11.54 -7.73 0.10
C VAL A 282 -10.56 -7.30 1.18
N GLY A 283 -9.31 -6.97 0.81
CA GLY A 283 -8.32 -6.40 1.72
C GLY A 283 -8.85 -5.13 2.41
N TYR A 284 -9.50 -4.24 1.65
CA TYR A 284 -10.15 -3.06 2.21
C TYR A 284 -11.32 -3.42 3.15
N TYR A 285 -12.15 -4.42 2.80
CA TYR A 285 -13.20 -4.90 3.72
C TYR A 285 -12.62 -5.40 5.04
N THR A 286 -11.53 -6.18 5.01
CA THR A 286 -10.88 -6.66 6.24
C THR A 286 -10.30 -5.52 7.08
N PHE A 287 -9.84 -4.45 6.44
CA PHE A 287 -9.40 -3.23 7.13
C PHE A 287 -10.58 -2.49 7.78
N VAL A 288 -11.68 -2.32 7.05
CA VAL A 288 -12.89 -1.66 7.58
C VAL A 288 -13.49 -2.44 8.74
N LEU A 289 -13.46 -3.77 8.73
CA LEU A 289 -13.92 -4.63 9.85
C LEU A 289 -13.22 -4.31 11.18
N SER A 290 -12.03 -3.75 11.13
CA SER A 290 -11.28 -3.31 12.31
C SER A 290 -11.66 -1.90 12.80
N GLN A 291 -12.53 -1.17 12.06
CA GLN A 291 -12.90 0.21 12.32
C GLN A 291 -14.39 0.36 12.68
N PRO A 292 -14.77 0.39 13.97
CA PRO A 292 -16.18 0.42 14.37
C PRO A 292 -17.01 1.53 13.71
N ALA A 293 -16.41 2.70 13.50
CA ALA A 293 -17.09 3.85 12.89
C ALA A 293 -17.43 3.68 11.40
N LYS A 294 -16.91 2.65 10.73
CA LYS A 294 -17.09 2.41 9.30
C LYS A 294 -17.84 1.11 8.98
N LEU A 295 -18.40 0.42 9.97
CA LEU A 295 -19.03 -0.89 9.76
C LEU A 295 -20.27 -0.81 8.86
N SER A 296 -21.08 0.27 8.96
CA SER A 296 -22.22 0.51 8.07
C SER A 296 -21.83 0.54 6.58
N TRP A 297 -20.60 0.96 6.28
CA TRP A 297 -20.09 0.94 4.91
C TRP A 297 -20.05 -0.49 4.32
N ILE A 298 -19.77 -1.50 5.15
CA ILE A 298 -19.78 -2.92 4.70
C ILE A 298 -21.20 -3.33 4.33
N GLU A 299 -22.19 -3.01 5.16
CA GLU A 299 -23.60 -3.34 4.92
C GLU A 299 -24.09 -2.74 3.60
N ASP A 300 -23.69 -1.50 3.29
CA ASP A 300 -24.09 -0.79 2.08
C ASP A 300 -23.43 -1.35 0.80
N HIS A 301 -22.25 -1.98 0.90
CA HIS A 301 -21.46 -2.33 -0.28
C HIS A 301 -21.30 -3.84 -0.51
N ILE A 302 -21.59 -4.67 0.50
CA ILE A 302 -21.34 -6.12 0.43
C ILE A 302 -22.13 -6.82 -0.70
N SER A 303 -23.39 -6.44 -0.90
CA SER A 303 -24.23 -7.01 -1.94
C SER A 303 -23.66 -6.74 -3.34
N GLY A 304 -23.16 -5.53 -3.58
CA GLY A 304 -22.51 -5.18 -4.84
C GLY A 304 -21.23 -5.99 -5.09
N LEU A 305 -20.40 -6.21 -4.06
CA LEU A 305 -19.23 -7.07 -4.17
C LEU A 305 -19.63 -8.52 -4.53
N ILE A 306 -20.66 -9.04 -3.88
CA ILE A 306 -21.15 -10.40 -4.14
C ILE A 306 -21.69 -10.52 -5.57
N GLU A 307 -22.61 -9.64 -5.99
CA GLU A 307 -23.33 -9.72 -7.24
C GLU A 307 -22.44 -9.43 -8.45
N HIS A 308 -21.58 -8.43 -8.36
CA HIS A 308 -20.83 -7.94 -9.51
C HIS A 308 -19.42 -8.54 -9.62
N ILE A 309 -18.89 -9.15 -8.56
CA ILE A 309 -17.54 -9.70 -8.57
C ILE A 309 -17.51 -11.17 -8.18
N CYS A 310 -18.02 -11.55 -7.00
CA CYS A 310 -17.89 -12.92 -6.50
C CYS A 310 -18.64 -13.93 -7.38
N LEU A 311 -19.94 -13.72 -7.63
CA LEU A 311 -20.75 -14.64 -8.42
C LEU A 311 -20.26 -14.77 -9.87
N PRO A 312 -19.89 -13.69 -10.60
CA PRO A 312 -19.25 -13.80 -11.90
C PRO A 312 -17.96 -14.62 -11.87
N LEU A 313 -17.03 -14.35 -10.93
CA LEU A 313 -15.78 -15.11 -10.81
C LEU A 313 -16.02 -16.61 -10.53
N LEU A 314 -16.94 -16.93 -9.63
CA LEU A 314 -17.35 -18.31 -9.34
C LEU A 314 -18.00 -19.01 -10.52
N SER A 315 -18.55 -18.25 -11.48
CA SER A 315 -19.15 -18.73 -12.72
C SER A 315 -18.18 -18.65 -13.92
N SER A 316 -16.89 -18.42 -13.68
CA SER A 316 -15.85 -18.27 -14.70
C SER A 316 -16.10 -17.11 -15.69
N GLN A 317 -16.85 -16.11 -15.27
CA GLN A 317 -17.09 -14.90 -16.06
C GLN A 317 -15.96 -13.89 -15.81
N ARG A 318 -15.69 -13.05 -16.82
CA ARG A 318 -14.70 -11.99 -16.75
C ARG A 318 -15.27 -10.73 -16.10
N VAL A 319 -14.49 -10.11 -15.21
CA VAL A 319 -14.90 -8.90 -14.47
C VAL A 319 -13.99 -7.70 -14.70
N PHE A 320 -12.88 -7.87 -15.41
CA PHE A 320 -11.85 -6.83 -15.59
C PHE A 320 -12.38 -5.51 -16.16
N TYR A 321 -13.42 -5.54 -16.99
CA TYR A 321 -14.01 -4.34 -17.59
C TYR A 321 -15.39 -3.98 -17.01
N THR A 322 -15.85 -4.66 -15.96
CA THR A 322 -17.19 -4.46 -15.40
C THR A 322 -17.21 -3.90 -13.98
N ILE A 323 -16.07 -3.93 -13.28
CA ILE A 323 -15.91 -3.41 -11.92
C ILE A 323 -15.09 -2.15 -11.89
#